data_d8ade47d42a6dc57d39f1fba0d320f1d
#
_entry.id   d8ade47d42a6dc57d39f1fba0d320f1d
#
_cell.length_a   1.000
_cell.length_b   1.000
_cell.length_c   1.000
_cell.angle_alpha   90.00
_cell.angle_beta   90.00
_cell.angle_gamma   90.00
#
_symmetry.space_group_name_H-M   'P 1'
#
loop_
_entity.id
_entity.type
_entity.pdbx_description
1 polymer ?
#
loop_
_entity_poly.entity_id
_entity_poly.type
_entity_poly.pdbx_seq_one_letter_code
_entity_poly.pdbx_strand_id
1 'polypeptide(L)' 'MPFAQIYLLAGRTEDQKRVVIEKVTDALCEAVGTPRENVRVWIHDVPKTNWGIAGKSAKELGR' A
#
# COMPACT_ATOMS: atom_id res chain seq x y z
N MET A 1 11.01 13.21 8.92
CA MET A 1 11.08 11.82 8.45
C MET A 1 9.72 11.37 7.94
N PRO A 2 9.35 11.55 6.62
CA PRO A 2 8.03 11.11 6.17
C PRO A 2 7.93 9.59 6.07
N PHE A 3 6.75 9.06 6.38
CA PHE A 3 6.46 7.66 6.12
C PHE A 3 5.01 7.50 5.71
N ALA A 4 4.74 6.45 4.98
CA ALA A 4 3.41 6.10 4.52
C ALA A 4 3.10 4.65 4.84
N GLN A 5 1.87 4.39 5.25
CA GLN A 5 1.35 3.05 5.41
C GLN A 5 0.25 2.85 4.38
N ILE A 6 0.35 1.77 3.62
CA ILE A 6 -0.59 1.49 2.55
C ILE A 6 -1.23 0.13 2.79
N TYR A 7 -2.54 0.10 2.71
CA TYR A 7 -3.29 -1.14 2.86
C TYR A 7 -3.76 -1.58 1.49
N LEU A 8 -3.38 -2.78 1.10
CA LEU A 8 -3.81 -3.38 -0.17
C LEU A 8 -4.55 -4.67 0.11
N LEU A 9 -5.57 -4.91 -0.67
CA LEU A 9 -6.24 -6.20 -0.66
C LEU A 9 -5.24 -7.27 -1.09
N ALA A 10 -5.19 -8.39 -0.39
CA ALA A 10 -4.26 -9.47 -0.69
C ALA A 10 -4.41 -9.97 -2.12
N GLY A 11 -3.31 -10.38 -2.72
CA GLY A 11 -3.29 -10.90 -4.08
C GLY A 11 -2.34 -10.16 -5.02
N ARG A 12 -1.72 -9.08 -4.56
CA ARG A 12 -0.72 -8.37 -5.37
C ARG A 12 0.59 -9.14 -5.36
N THR A 13 1.30 -9.11 -6.49
CA THR A 13 2.60 -9.76 -6.58
C THR A 13 3.67 -8.96 -5.84
N GLU A 14 4.78 -9.62 -5.56
CA GLU A 14 5.92 -8.94 -4.95
C GLU A 14 6.41 -7.78 -5.82
N ASP A 15 6.45 -7.98 -7.14
CA ASP A 15 6.85 -6.93 -8.07
C ASP A 15 5.90 -5.74 -8.04
N GLN A 16 4.60 -5.99 -7.99
CA GLN A 16 3.62 -4.91 -7.91
C GLN A 16 3.80 -4.11 -6.63
N LYS A 17 4.02 -4.78 -5.50
CA LYS A 17 4.25 -4.09 -4.22
C LYS A 17 5.55 -3.30 -4.24
N ARG A 18 6.58 -3.82 -4.88
CA ARG A 18 7.86 -3.10 -5.04
C ARG A 18 7.65 -1.80 -5.81
N VAL A 19 6.84 -1.84 -6.87
CA VAL A 19 6.54 -0.65 -7.67
C VAL A 19 5.75 0.37 -6.85
N VAL A 20 4.80 -0.08 -6.04
CA VAL A 20 4.05 0.81 -5.14
C VAL A 20 5.00 1.54 -4.20
N ILE A 21 5.92 0.80 -3.57
CA ILE A 21 6.91 1.40 -2.66
C ILE A 21 7.74 2.45 -3.40
N GLU A 22 8.21 2.14 -4.60
CA GLU A 22 9.01 3.06 -5.39
C GLU A 22 8.25 4.33 -5.76
N LYS A 23 7.02 4.17 -6.26
CA LYS A 23 6.22 5.31 -6.70
C LYS A 23 5.79 6.21 -5.55
N VAL A 24 5.42 5.63 -4.43
CA VAL A 24 5.04 6.42 -3.24
C VAL A 24 6.26 7.16 -2.70
N THR A 25 7.41 6.51 -2.69
CA THR A 25 8.65 7.16 -2.28
C THR A 25 8.96 8.36 -3.18
N ASP A 26 8.86 8.18 -4.50
CA ASP A 26 9.07 9.27 -5.45
C ASP A 26 8.14 10.45 -5.18
N ALA A 27 6.86 10.14 -4.95
CA ALA A 27 5.87 11.17 -4.72
C ALA A 27 6.15 11.97 -3.44
N LEU A 28 6.55 11.29 -2.37
CA LEU A 28 6.87 11.96 -1.11
C LEU A 28 8.14 12.81 -1.24
N CYS A 29 9.16 12.31 -1.91
CA CYS A 29 10.38 13.09 -2.15
C CYS A 29 10.08 14.36 -2.93
N GLU A 30 9.27 14.25 -3.96
CA GLU A 30 8.90 15.38 -4.80
C GLU A 30 8.04 16.39 -4.03
N ALA A 31 7.06 15.89 -3.28
CA ALA A 31 6.09 16.76 -2.62
C ALA A 31 6.68 17.53 -1.45
N VAL A 32 7.54 16.90 -0.65
CA VAL A 32 8.06 17.55 0.56
C VAL A 32 9.55 17.90 0.49
N GLY A 33 10.21 17.58 -0.62
CA GLY A 33 11.61 17.94 -0.82
C GLY A 33 12.57 17.23 0.11
N THR A 34 12.34 15.96 0.39
CA THR A 34 13.16 15.18 1.32
C THR A 34 14.04 14.16 0.56
N PRO A 35 15.23 13.83 1.08
CA PRO A 35 16.05 12.77 0.48
C PRO A 35 15.35 11.42 0.59
N ARG A 36 15.59 10.57 -0.40
CA ARG A 36 14.97 9.23 -0.45
C ARG A 36 15.25 8.38 0.80
N GLU A 37 16.45 8.47 1.33
CA GLU A 37 16.83 7.68 2.50
C GLU A 37 16.04 8.02 3.76
N ASN A 38 15.36 9.17 3.76
CA ASN A 38 14.54 9.57 4.88
C ASN A 38 13.10 9.08 4.78
N VAL A 39 12.71 8.53 3.63
CA VAL A 39 11.34 8.10 3.39
C VAL A 39 11.18 6.63 3.77
N ARG A 40 10.10 6.32 4.46
CA ARG A 40 9.71 4.95 4.78
C ARG A 40 8.33 4.70 4.20
N VAL A 41 8.19 3.58 3.52
CA VAL A 41 6.91 3.14 2.97
C VAL A 41 6.75 1.68 3.30
N TRP A 42 5.62 1.30 3.89
CA TRP A 42 5.35 -0.12 4.04
C TRP A 42 3.90 -0.43 3.69
N ILE A 43 3.71 -1.69 3.31
CA ILE A 43 2.44 -2.17 2.78
C ILE A 43 1.90 -3.23 3.72
N HIS A 44 0.60 -3.13 3.99
CA HIS A 44 -0.12 -4.14 4.75
C HIS A 44 -1.01 -4.89 3.77
N ASP A 45 -0.77 -6.19 3.61
CA ASP A 45 -1.66 -7.05 2.84
C ASP A 45 -2.84 -7.41 3.73
N VAL A 46 -4.04 -7.09 3.28
CA VAL A 46 -5.25 -7.39 4.04
C VAL A 46 -5.93 -8.60 3.41
N PRO A 47 -6.12 -9.70 4.15
CA PRO A 47 -6.83 -10.86 3.62
C PRO A 47 -8.24 -10.47 3.16
N LYS A 48 -8.72 -11.13 2.13
CA LYS A 48 -10.05 -10.85 1.57
C LYS A 48 -11.17 -11.06 2.60
N THR A 49 -10.95 -11.92 3.58
CA THR A 49 -11.89 -12.15 4.67
C THR A 49 -11.97 -10.99 5.64
N ASN A 50 -10.95 -10.12 5.64
CA ASN A 50 -10.84 -9.00 6.57
C ASN A 50 -11.15 -7.65 5.93
N TRP A 51 -11.52 -7.65 4.66
CA TRP A 51 -11.80 -6.43 3.91
C TRP A 51 -13.30 -6.29 3.72
N GLY A 52 -13.90 -5.36 4.44
CA GLY A 52 -15.36 -5.20 4.42
C GLY A 52 -15.83 -4.13 3.45
N ILE A 53 -16.85 -4.44 2.68
CA ILE A 53 -17.51 -3.52 1.75
C ILE A 53 -19.01 -3.62 2.00
N ALA A 54 -19.62 -2.55 2.47
CA ALA A 54 -21.05 -2.52 2.74
C ALA A 54 -21.55 -3.68 3.62
N GLY A 55 -20.72 -4.05 4.61
CA GLY A 55 -21.07 -5.08 5.57
C GLY A 55 -20.75 -6.51 5.15
N LYS A 56 -20.16 -6.70 3.98
CA LYS A 56 -19.74 -8.01 3.50
C LYS A 56 -18.25 -8.03 3.22
N SER A 57 -17.63 -9.21 3.33
CA SER A 57 -16.22 -9.31 3.03
C SER A 57 -15.97 -9.34 1.53
N ALA A 58 -14.79 -8.92 1.13
CA ALA A 58 -14.40 -8.98 -0.28
C ALA A 58 -14.48 -10.42 -0.80
N LYS A 59 -14.14 -11.39 0.06
CA LYS A 59 -14.23 -12.81 -0.29
C LYS A 59 -15.66 -13.20 -0.63
N GLU A 60 -16.63 -12.81 0.21
CA GLU A 60 -18.05 -13.09 -0.04
C GLU A 60 -18.52 -12.48 -1.36
N LEU A 61 -17.99 -11.31 -1.70
CA LEU A 61 -18.39 -10.58 -2.90
C LEU A 61 -17.62 -11.03 -4.15
N GLY A 62 -16.70 -11.96 -4.02
CA GLY A 62 -15.92 -12.45 -5.15
C GLY A 62 -14.90 -11.44 -5.66
N ARG A 63 -14.45 -10.60 -4.78
CA ARG A 63 -13.45 -9.57 -5.14
C ARG A 63 -12.05 -9.90 -4.57
#